data_86fd6a38d37b98e41ebf938b8575fbd3
#
_entry.id   86fd6a38d37b98e41ebf938b8575fbd3
#
_cell.length_a   1.000
_cell.length_b   1.000
_cell.length_c   1.000
_cell.angle_alpha   90.00
_cell.angle_beta   90.00
_cell.angle_gamma   90.00
#
_symmetry.space_group_name_H-M   'P 1'
#
loop_
_entity.id
_entity.type
_entity.pdbx_description
1 polymer ?
#
loop_
_entity_poly.entity_id
_entity_poly.type
_entity_poly.pdbx_seq_one_letter_code
_entity_poly.pdbx_strand_id
1 'polypeptide(L)'
;LNFVLGNMIGVSDIDVQSVELLPGASSALYGANAFNGIMFMNSKSPFTYQGISTYFKYGATSQEAAGTNSFYDFGIRMAHTFNKYFAAKANMTFMEGTDWYAVNYDDRERQGQGITRSDVNYDGINVYGDEASANLKAVGQALAEKGLIPAAAVNLLPNANVSRTGYNEVDLTNNKASNTKIDYSLHLRPFGDEKLEVIWQSKFGFGNSVYQGANRYYLNNFYMSQHKLEFKGKNFFVRGYTTTEDGGESYDMLFTGLNINRKWKDDTTWFGQYAGTFVQATLAGQTPENAHIISRGVADKGRFLPGTPEFQGAFNQVIADPDVLTGSKLVDNSRVNHSD
;
A
#
# COMPACT_ATOMS: atom_id res chain seq x y z
N LEU A 1 -11.56 -6.89 13.53
CA LEU A 1 -10.27 -6.56 12.91
C LEU A 1 -10.50 -6.17 11.47
N ASN A 2 -10.30 -4.90 11.13
CA ASN A 2 -10.58 -4.33 9.82
C ASN A 2 -9.39 -4.40 8.86
N PHE A 3 -8.42 -5.28 9.11
CA PHE A 3 -7.17 -5.25 8.39
C PHE A 3 -7.14 -6.32 7.31
N VAL A 4 -7.40 -5.91 6.09
CA VAL A 4 -7.13 -6.68 4.88
C VAL A 4 -5.73 -6.30 4.40
N LEU A 5 -4.72 -6.48 5.25
CA LEU A 5 -3.32 -6.35 4.86
C LEU A 5 -2.81 -7.70 4.37
N GLY A 6 -3.45 -8.21 3.33
CA GLY A 6 -3.10 -9.51 2.79
C GLY A 6 -3.22 -10.62 3.85
N ASN A 7 -2.36 -11.60 3.77
CA ASN A 7 -2.34 -12.76 4.67
C ASN A 7 -1.27 -12.65 5.77
N MET A 8 -0.99 -11.45 6.28
CA MET A 8 0.17 -11.24 7.18
C MET A 8 0.04 -11.96 8.53
N ILE A 9 -1.16 -12.00 9.17
CA ILE A 9 -1.38 -12.71 10.45
C ILE A 9 -2.55 -13.70 10.42
N GLY A 10 -3.04 -14.02 9.23
CA GLY A 10 -4.05 -15.08 9.07
C GLY A 10 -3.57 -16.46 9.58
N VAL A 11 -4.49 -17.40 9.67
CA VAL A 11 -4.13 -18.80 9.97
C VAL A 11 -3.25 -19.31 8.82
N SER A 12 -2.14 -19.96 9.16
CA SER A 12 -1.29 -20.62 8.16
C SER A 12 -2.04 -21.77 7.50
N ASP A 13 -2.00 -21.89 6.17
CA ASP A 13 -2.76 -22.90 5.40
C ASP A 13 -2.53 -24.33 5.94
N ILE A 14 -1.31 -24.63 6.33
CA ILE A 14 -0.92 -25.93 6.86
C ILE A 14 -1.59 -26.24 8.22
N ASP A 15 -2.03 -25.21 8.97
CA ASP A 15 -2.69 -25.34 10.27
C ASP A 15 -4.23 -25.20 10.17
N VAL A 16 -4.80 -24.98 8.99
CA VAL A 16 -6.25 -24.93 8.81
C VAL A 16 -6.85 -26.30 8.92
N GLN A 17 -7.84 -26.47 9.83
CA GLN A 17 -8.65 -27.66 9.98
C GLN A 17 -9.93 -27.58 9.15
N SER A 18 -10.66 -26.45 9.27
CA SER A 18 -11.89 -26.21 8.54
C SER A 18 -12.05 -24.73 8.22
N VAL A 19 -12.79 -24.46 7.15
CA VAL A 19 -13.23 -23.14 6.77
C VAL A 19 -14.76 -23.17 6.72
N GLU A 20 -15.41 -22.29 7.45
CA GLU A 20 -16.85 -22.15 7.49
C GLU A 20 -17.22 -20.76 6.98
N LEU A 21 -18.10 -20.71 5.98
CA LEU A 21 -18.60 -19.47 5.43
C LEU A 21 -20.02 -19.23 5.94
N LEU A 22 -20.23 -18.13 6.64
CA LEU A 22 -21.54 -17.65 7.07
C LEU A 22 -21.93 -16.46 6.19
N PRO A 23 -22.76 -16.66 5.16
CA PRO A 23 -23.19 -15.58 4.27
C PRO A 23 -24.21 -14.65 4.94
N GLY A 24 -24.22 -13.38 4.52
CA GLY A 24 -25.20 -12.40 4.96
C GLY A 24 -24.74 -11.54 6.14
N ALA A 25 -25.61 -10.59 6.52
CA ALA A 25 -25.33 -9.65 7.59
C ALA A 25 -25.38 -10.32 8.97
N SER A 26 -24.25 -10.40 9.63
CA SER A 26 -24.09 -11.03 10.95
C SER A 26 -23.45 -10.09 11.99
N SER A 27 -23.49 -8.78 11.75
CA SER A 27 -22.84 -7.78 12.60
C SER A 27 -23.35 -7.75 14.03
N ALA A 28 -24.62 -8.16 14.25
CA ALA A 28 -25.20 -8.26 15.59
C ALA A 28 -24.54 -9.31 16.49
N LEU A 29 -23.96 -10.37 15.88
CA LEU A 29 -23.29 -11.45 16.60
C LEU A 29 -21.77 -11.34 16.56
N TYR A 30 -21.19 -10.73 15.52
CA TYR A 30 -19.77 -10.79 15.24
C TYR A 30 -19.11 -9.42 15.09
N GLY A 31 -19.84 -8.34 15.40
CA GLY A 31 -19.33 -6.97 15.44
C GLY A 31 -19.38 -6.24 14.10
N ALA A 32 -18.85 -5.03 14.10
CA ALA A 32 -18.79 -4.15 12.93
C ALA A 32 -18.07 -4.83 11.76
N ASN A 33 -18.48 -4.51 10.52
CA ASN A 33 -17.97 -5.04 9.25
C ASN A 33 -18.40 -6.47 8.87
N ALA A 34 -19.16 -7.17 9.70
CA ALA A 34 -19.78 -8.46 9.33
C ALA A 34 -21.08 -8.27 8.50
N PHE A 35 -21.07 -7.36 7.51
CA PHE A 35 -22.26 -7.01 6.73
C PHE A 35 -22.45 -7.84 5.45
N ASN A 36 -21.36 -8.38 4.87
CA ASN A 36 -21.41 -9.23 3.68
C ASN A 36 -21.31 -10.73 3.99
N GLY A 37 -20.85 -11.08 5.18
CA GLY A 37 -20.60 -12.46 5.63
C GLY A 37 -19.34 -12.58 6.45
N ILE A 38 -19.13 -13.76 7.01
CA ILE A 38 -17.98 -14.10 7.85
C ILE A 38 -17.38 -15.40 7.36
N MET A 39 -16.07 -15.45 7.32
CA MET A 39 -15.29 -16.66 7.09
C MET A 39 -14.59 -17.04 8.39
N PHE A 40 -14.97 -18.18 8.98
CA PHE A 40 -14.26 -18.75 10.12
C PHE A 40 -13.21 -19.72 9.63
N MET A 41 -11.98 -19.51 10.07
CA MET A 41 -10.88 -20.45 9.84
C MET A 41 -10.52 -21.10 11.19
N ASN A 42 -10.86 -22.36 11.33
CA ASN A 42 -10.54 -23.13 12.52
C ASN A 42 -9.17 -23.76 12.36
N SER A 43 -8.29 -23.55 13.34
CA SER A 43 -6.95 -24.13 13.34
C SER A 43 -6.93 -25.53 13.95
N LYS A 44 -6.03 -26.38 13.48
CA LYS A 44 -5.84 -27.75 13.98
C LYS A 44 -5.47 -27.75 15.47
N SER A 45 -6.19 -28.54 16.29
CA SER A 45 -5.85 -28.73 17.70
C SER A 45 -4.57 -29.58 17.85
N PRO A 46 -3.62 -29.17 18.69
CA PRO A 46 -2.42 -29.98 18.93
C PRO A 46 -2.72 -31.29 19.70
N PHE A 47 -3.85 -31.37 20.39
CA PHE A 47 -4.28 -32.62 21.02
C PHE A 47 -4.69 -33.70 20.01
N THR A 48 -5.23 -33.26 18.84
CA THR A 48 -5.74 -34.20 17.83
C THR A 48 -4.76 -34.36 16.68
N TYR A 49 -4.14 -33.26 16.22
CA TYR A 49 -3.25 -33.26 15.08
C TYR A 49 -1.82 -33.03 15.53
N GLN A 50 -1.11 -34.11 15.81
CA GLN A 50 0.27 -34.10 16.28
C GLN A 50 1.27 -34.32 15.15
N GLY A 51 2.56 -34.13 15.46
CA GLY A 51 3.67 -34.37 14.55
C GLY A 51 4.12 -33.16 13.80
N ILE A 52 4.88 -33.39 12.75
CA ILE A 52 5.46 -32.37 11.89
C ILE A 52 4.80 -32.47 10.50
N SER A 53 4.36 -31.33 9.98
CA SER A 53 3.88 -31.20 8.61
C SER A 53 4.67 -30.09 7.93
N THR A 54 5.04 -30.28 6.67
CA THR A 54 5.76 -29.27 5.89
C THR A 54 5.32 -29.29 4.45
N TYR A 55 5.44 -28.17 3.80
CA TYR A 55 5.31 -28.07 2.33
C TYR A 55 6.35 -27.09 1.78
N PHE A 56 6.68 -27.28 0.54
CA PHE A 56 7.46 -26.35 -0.26
C PHE A 56 6.82 -26.24 -1.64
N LYS A 57 6.55 -25.01 -2.05
CA LYS A 57 6.05 -24.68 -3.38
C LYS A 57 7.06 -23.79 -4.09
N TYR A 58 7.33 -24.10 -5.32
CA TYR A 58 8.11 -23.27 -6.24
C TYR A 58 7.30 -23.06 -7.50
N GLY A 59 7.32 -21.85 -8.01
CA GLY A 59 6.61 -21.49 -9.22
C GLY A 59 7.19 -20.23 -9.83
N ALA A 60 6.51 -19.74 -10.85
CA ALA A 60 6.85 -18.49 -11.51
C ALA A 60 5.58 -17.69 -11.77
N THR A 61 5.68 -16.36 -11.59
CA THR A 61 4.71 -15.39 -12.08
C THR A 61 5.22 -14.83 -13.40
N SER A 62 4.35 -14.69 -14.39
CA SER A 62 4.71 -14.11 -15.69
C SER A 62 3.74 -13.00 -16.04
N GLN A 63 4.27 -11.85 -16.37
CA GLN A 63 3.53 -10.66 -16.78
C GLN A 63 4.32 -9.96 -17.89
N GLU A 64 3.64 -9.36 -18.86
CA GLU A 64 4.29 -8.65 -19.97
C GLU A 64 5.25 -7.56 -19.48
N ALA A 65 4.83 -6.73 -18.54
CA ALA A 65 5.62 -5.62 -18.02
C ALA A 65 6.74 -6.04 -17.07
N ALA A 66 6.55 -7.09 -16.26
CA ALA A 66 7.50 -7.54 -15.24
C ALA A 66 8.38 -8.72 -15.71
N GLY A 67 8.07 -9.33 -16.86
CA GLY A 67 8.69 -10.57 -17.30
C GLY A 67 8.30 -11.75 -16.43
N THR A 68 9.17 -12.76 -16.35
CA THR A 68 8.97 -13.97 -15.55
C THR A 68 9.82 -13.93 -14.30
N ASN A 69 9.18 -14.06 -13.14
CA ASN A 69 9.82 -13.96 -11.82
C ASN A 69 9.54 -15.21 -11.00
N SER A 70 10.51 -15.65 -10.21
CA SER A 70 10.37 -16.79 -9.32
C SER A 70 9.45 -16.48 -8.13
N PHE A 71 8.73 -17.51 -7.68
CA PHE A 71 7.88 -17.51 -6.51
C PHE A 71 8.21 -18.69 -5.62
N TYR A 72 8.32 -18.45 -4.33
CA TYR A 72 8.61 -19.47 -3.31
C TYR A 72 7.55 -19.37 -2.21
N ASP A 73 7.08 -20.53 -1.73
CA ASP A 73 6.20 -20.63 -0.58
C ASP A 73 6.57 -21.87 0.23
N PHE A 74 6.94 -21.68 1.47
CA PHE A 74 7.34 -22.71 2.41
C PHE A 74 6.50 -22.64 3.68
N GLY A 75 6.13 -23.79 4.23
CA GLY A 75 5.45 -23.87 5.51
C GLY A 75 5.86 -25.08 6.31
N ILE A 76 5.97 -24.88 7.61
CA ILE A 76 6.18 -25.94 8.60
C ILE A 76 5.22 -25.74 9.76
N ARG A 77 4.63 -26.85 10.20
CA ARG A 77 3.82 -26.96 11.40
C ARG A 77 4.36 -28.07 12.28
N MET A 78 4.52 -27.79 13.56
CA MET A 78 4.92 -28.75 14.60
C MET A 78 3.89 -28.73 15.71
N ALA A 79 3.44 -29.88 16.16
CA ALA A 79 2.51 -30.01 17.28
C ALA A 79 2.77 -31.26 18.10
N HIS A 80 2.67 -31.11 19.40
CA HIS A 80 2.91 -32.22 20.33
C HIS A 80 1.97 -32.14 21.53
N THR A 81 1.44 -33.29 21.91
CA THR A 81 0.71 -33.49 23.17
C THR A 81 1.65 -34.11 24.18
N PHE A 82 2.04 -33.37 25.21
CA PHE A 82 2.94 -33.83 26.25
C PHE A 82 2.23 -34.78 27.21
N ASN A 83 0.97 -34.51 27.49
CA ASN A 83 0.09 -35.33 28.31
C ASN A 83 -1.36 -34.90 28.11
N LYS A 84 -2.31 -35.55 28.82
CA LYS A 84 -3.74 -35.20 28.70
C LYS A 84 -4.10 -33.78 29.14
N TYR A 85 -3.21 -33.10 29.85
CA TYR A 85 -3.42 -31.74 30.37
C TYR A 85 -2.77 -30.67 29.50
N PHE A 86 -1.69 -30.95 28.75
CA PHE A 86 -0.89 -29.97 28.08
C PHE A 86 -0.45 -30.40 26.67
N ALA A 87 -0.67 -29.51 25.73
CA ALA A 87 -0.21 -29.64 24.36
C ALA A 87 0.26 -28.28 23.84
N ALA A 88 1.13 -28.29 22.83
CA ALA A 88 1.62 -27.09 22.19
C ALA A 88 1.74 -27.30 20.68
N LYS A 89 1.63 -26.20 19.94
CA LYS A 89 1.96 -26.17 18.50
C LYS A 89 2.69 -24.87 18.13
N ALA A 90 3.46 -24.94 17.07
CA ALA A 90 4.12 -23.81 16.43
C ALA A 90 4.05 -23.97 14.91
N ASN A 91 3.87 -22.85 14.21
CA ASN A 91 3.83 -22.78 12.76
C ASN A 91 4.77 -21.68 12.28
N MET A 92 5.38 -21.90 11.14
CA MET A 92 6.10 -20.87 10.38
C MET A 92 5.77 -21.03 8.91
N THR A 93 5.47 -19.92 8.25
CA THR A 93 5.35 -19.86 6.78
C THR A 93 6.16 -18.71 6.26
N PHE A 94 6.74 -18.92 5.09
CA PHE A 94 7.50 -17.92 4.36
C PHE A 94 7.09 -17.94 2.88
N MET A 95 6.79 -16.78 2.34
CA MET A 95 6.47 -16.60 0.92
C MET A 95 7.27 -15.41 0.39
N GLU A 96 7.80 -15.55 -0.81
CA GLU A 96 8.45 -14.47 -1.54
C GLU A 96 8.15 -14.58 -3.04
N GLY A 97 7.93 -13.44 -3.66
CA GLY A 97 7.69 -13.31 -5.09
C GLY A 97 7.76 -11.87 -5.55
N THR A 98 7.45 -11.67 -6.83
CA THR A 98 7.30 -10.33 -7.41
C THR A 98 5.82 -10.11 -7.71
N ASP A 99 5.28 -9.01 -7.20
CA ASP A 99 3.90 -8.59 -7.44
C ASP A 99 3.74 -8.02 -8.86
N TRP A 100 2.48 -7.84 -9.28
CA TRP A 100 2.13 -7.30 -10.57
C TRP A 100 2.63 -5.85 -10.72
N TYR A 101 3.30 -5.56 -11.84
CA TYR A 101 3.62 -4.20 -12.22
C TYR A 101 2.36 -3.51 -12.72
N ALA A 102 1.94 -2.46 -12.03
CA ALA A 102 0.82 -1.65 -12.45
C ALA A 102 1.29 -0.66 -13.52
N VAL A 103 0.81 -0.86 -14.75
CA VAL A 103 1.23 -0.10 -15.94
C VAL A 103 0.02 0.44 -16.72
N ASN A 104 -1.07 0.72 -16.03
CA ASN A 104 -2.19 1.42 -16.64
C ASN A 104 -1.91 2.93 -16.64
N TYR A 105 -1.66 3.49 -17.81
CA TYR A 105 -1.36 4.89 -18.03
C TYR A 105 -2.55 5.66 -18.64
N ASP A 106 -3.76 5.12 -18.57
CA ASP A 106 -4.96 5.85 -18.92
C ASP A 106 -5.14 7.07 -17.98
N ASP A 107 -5.71 8.14 -18.50
CA ASP A 107 -6.12 9.28 -17.68
C ASP A 107 -7.20 8.83 -16.68
N ARG A 108 -7.08 9.21 -15.42
CA ARG A 108 -7.92 8.76 -14.30
C ARG A 108 -9.40 9.10 -14.48
N GLU A 109 -9.68 10.32 -14.92
CA GLU A 109 -11.06 10.82 -15.08
C GLU A 109 -11.61 10.59 -16.50
N ARG A 110 -10.72 10.47 -17.50
CA ARG A 110 -11.07 10.38 -18.92
C ARG A 110 -10.66 9.07 -19.55
N GLN A 111 -10.87 7.96 -18.79
CA GLN A 111 -10.51 6.60 -19.23
C GLN A 111 -11.17 6.24 -20.56
N GLY A 112 -10.45 5.57 -21.44
CA GLY A 112 -10.92 5.13 -22.74
C GLY A 112 -11.11 6.24 -23.78
N GLN A 113 -10.78 7.49 -23.47
CA GLN A 113 -10.87 8.63 -24.42
C GLN A 113 -9.58 8.87 -25.22
N GLY A 114 -8.58 7.99 -25.08
CA GLY A 114 -7.31 8.12 -25.78
C GLY A 114 -6.42 9.25 -25.28
N ILE A 115 -6.67 9.77 -24.08
CA ILE A 115 -5.85 10.79 -23.44
C ILE A 115 -4.51 10.17 -23.05
N THR A 116 -3.44 10.85 -23.40
CA THR A 116 -2.07 10.41 -23.16
C THR A 116 -1.29 11.47 -22.38
N ARG A 117 -0.06 11.15 -22.00
CA ARG A 117 0.87 12.08 -21.32
C ARG A 117 1.17 13.38 -22.09
N SER A 118 0.82 13.47 -23.37
CA SER A 118 0.92 14.69 -24.15
C SER A 118 -0.21 15.68 -23.84
N ASP A 119 -1.30 15.24 -23.22
CA ASP A 119 -2.35 16.13 -22.74
C ASP A 119 -1.82 17.04 -21.63
N VAL A 120 -2.21 18.29 -21.68
CA VAL A 120 -1.69 19.32 -20.78
C VAL A 120 -2.15 19.14 -19.33
N ASN A 121 -3.31 18.52 -19.13
CA ASN A 121 -3.90 18.21 -17.83
C ASN A 121 -4.05 16.69 -17.64
N TYR A 122 -3.00 15.95 -17.95
CA TYR A 122 -2.98 14.50 -17.75
C TYR A 122 -2.81 14.14 -16.28
N ASP A 123 -3.64 13.20 -15.79
CA ASP A 123 -3.55 12.56 -14.47
C ASP A 123 -3.69 11.04 -14.67
N GLY A 124 -2.57 10.33 -14.66
CA GLY A 124 -2.52 8.90 -14.98
C GLY A 124 -2.86 7.99 -13.81
N ILE A 125 -3.50 6.83 -14.08
CA ILE A 125 -3.91 5.88 -13.02
C ILE A 125 -2.72 5.35 -12.22
N ASN A 126 -1.65 4.91 -12.91
CA ASN A 126 -0.42 4.42 -12.27
C ASN A 126 0.76 5.37 -12.54
N VAL A 127 0.48 6.65 -12.41
CA VAL A 127 1.44 7.75 -12.47
C VAL A 127 1.20 8.63 -11.25
N TYR A 128 2.24 9.17 -10.66
CA TYR A 128 2.16 9.92 -9.41
C TYR A 128 3.01 11.18 -9.47
N GLY A 129 2.45 12.29 -8.98
CA GLY A 129 3.04 13.62 -9.03
C GLY A 129 2.44 14.50 -10.13
N ASP A 130 1.63 13.94 -11.03
CA ASP A 130 0.81 14.65 -12.01
C ASP A 130 -0.56 15.10 -11.46
N GLU A 131 -0.96 14.62 -10.28
CA GLU A 131 -2.11 15.14 -9.55
C GLU A 131 -1.95 16.61 -9.18
N ALA A 132 -0.71 17.13 -9.10
CA ALA A 132 -0.45 18.54 -8.94
C ALA A 132 -0.83 19.30 -10.21
N SER A 133 -1.98 19.95 -10.21
CA SER A 133 -2.49 20.75 -11.34
C SER A 133 -2.91 22.14 -10.90
N ALA A 134 -2.86 23.10 -11.84
CA ALA A 134 -3.29 24.47 -11.62
C ALA A 134 -3.89 25.09 -12.89
N ASN A 135 -4.86 25.98 -12.70
CA ASN A 135 -5.43 26.77 -13.78
C ASN A 135 -4.46 27.86 -14.22
N LEU A 136 -4.05 27.85 -15.50
CA LEU A 136 -3.04 28.78 -16.03
C LEU A 136 -3.46 30.25 -15.92
N LYS A 137 -4.73 30.55 -16.12
CA LYS A 137 -5.20 31.94 -16.00
C LYS A 137 -5.13 32.46 -14.59
N ALA A 138 -5.47 31.60 -13.61
CA ALA A 138 -5.34 31.92 -12.18
C ALA A 138 -3.87 32.08 -11.76
N VAL A 139 -2.97 31.23 -12.26
CA VAL A 139 -1.52 31.40 -12.07
C VAL A 139 -1.05 32.72 -12.64
N GLY A 140 -1.48 33.07 -13.85
CA GLY A 140 -1.17 34.37 -14.50
C GLY A 140 -1.66 35.55 -13.67
N GLN A 141 -2.86 35.49 -13.11
CA GLN A 141 -3.38 36.54 -12.23
C GLN A 141 -2.47 36.75 -11.02
N ALA A 142 -2.10 35.66 -10.34
CA ALA A 142 -1.20 35.71 -9.19
C ALA A 142 0.20 36.24 -9.54
N LEU A 143 0.69 35.96 -10.75
CA LEU A 143 1.97 36.50 -11.23
C LEU A 143 1.85 38.00 -11.54
N ALA A 144 0.72 38.46 -12.12
CA ALA A 144 0.46 39.88 -12.40
C ALA A 144 0.31 40.70 -11.11
N GLU A 145 -0.39 40.17 -10.11
CA GLU A 145 -0.52 40.78 -8.77
C GLU A 145 0.84 41.00 -8.09
N LYS A 146 1.78 40.09 -8.32
CA LYS A 146 3.17 40.17 -7.83
C LYS A 146 4.07 41.03 -8.71
N GLY A 147 3.55 41.61 -9.82
CA GLY A 147 4.33 42.40 -10.78
C GLY A 147 5.33 41.60 -11.61
N LEU A 148 5.22 40.27 -11.67
CA LEU A 148 6.12 39.39 -12.41
C LEU A 148 5.79 39.30 -13.90
N ILE A 149 4.54 39.57 -14.27
CA ILE A 149 4.08 39.75 -15.65
C ILE A 149 3.14 40.96 -15.74
N PRO A 150 3.02 41.62 -16.91
CA PRO A 150 2.02 42.64 -17.10
C PRO A 150 0.59 42.10 -16.95
N ALA A 151 -0.32 42.89 -16.37
CA ALA A 151 -1.72 42.47 -16.18
C ALA A 151 -2.41 42.10 -17.52
N ALA A 152 -2.09 42.82 -18.60
CA ALA A 152 -2.60 42.52 -19.95
C ALA A 152 -2.17 41.14 -20.47
N ALA A 153 -1.03 40.62 -20.04
CA ALA A 153 -0.51 39.32 -20.46
C ALA A 153 -1.36 38.13 -19.93
N VAL A 154 -2.15 38.35 -18.87
CA VAL A 154 -3.08 37.33 -18.33
C VAL A 154 -4.13 36.93 -19.38
N ASN A 155 -4.48 37.82 -20.29
CA ASN A 155 -5.43 37.54 -21.37
C ASN A 155 -4.88 36.59 -22.44
N LEU A 156 -3.56 36.36 -22.48
CA LEU A 156 -2.90 35.41 -23.39
C LEU A 156 -2.95 34.00 -22.85
N LEU A 157 -3.22 33.81 -21.54
CA LEU A 157 -3.26 32.50 -20.89
C LEU A 157 -4.65 31.87 -21.04
N PRO A 158 -4.72 30.59 -21.43
CA PRO A 158 -5.99 29.90 -21.53
C PRO A 158 -6.58 29.68 -20.13
N ASN A 159 -7.91 29.63 -20.04
CA ASN A 159 -8.62 29.21 -18.83
C ASN A 159 -8.71 27.68 -18.82
N ALA A 160 -7.56 27.03 -18.60
CA ALA A 160 -7.41 25.59 -18.61
C ALA A 160 -6.43 25.17 -17.52
N ASN A 161 -6.64 23.98 -16.98
CA ASN A 161 -5.72 23.37 -16.04
C ASN A 161 -4.53 22.76 -16.78
N VAL A 162 -3.37 22.82 -16.17
CA VAL A 162 -2.18 22.05 -16.55
C VAL A 162 -1.70 21.26 -15.33
N SER A 163 -1.27 20.03 -15.56
CA SER A 163 -0.70 19.17 -14.53
C SER A 163 0.81 19.11 -14.64
N ARG A 164 1.49 18.76 -13.55
CA ARG A 164 2.93 18.47 -13.55
C ARG A 164 3.21 17.13 -14.22
N THR A 165 4.47 16.90 -14.58
CA THR A 165 4.91 15.62 -15.11
C THR A 165 5.17 14.65 -13.97
N GLY A 166 4.40 13.55 -13.89
CA GLY A 166 4.48 12.52 -12.87
C GLY A 166 5.51 11.42 -13.16
N TYR A 167 5.68 10.50 -12.19
CA TYR A 167 6.52 9.30 -12.25
C TYR A 167 5.66 8.06 -12.38
N ASN A 168 6.13 7.03 -13.09
CA ASN A 168 5.43 5.74 -13.14
C ASN A 168 5.48 5.03 -11.79
N GLU A 169 4.48 4.23 -11.47
CA GLU A 169 4.49 3.39 -10.27
C GLU A 169 5.74 2.50 -10.21
N VAL A 170 6.12 1.92 -11.34
CA VAL A 170 7.29 1.03 -11.44
C VAL A 170 8.64 1.72 -11.14
N ASP A 171 8.68 3.05 -11.17
CA ASP A 171 9.86 3.84 -10.79
C ASP A 171 9.89 4.16 -9.28
N LEU A 172 8.76 3.96 -8.59
CA LEU A 172 8.55 4.29 -7.18
C LEU A 172 8.51 3.06 -6.26
N THR A 173 8.55 1.85 -6.79
CA THR A 173 8.55 0.62 -6.00
C THR A 173 9.35 -0.48 -6.69
N ASN A 174 9.83 -1.46 -5.91
CA ASN A 174 10.51 -2.64 -6.45
C ASN A 174 9.57 -3.84 -6.66
N ASN A 175 8.29 -3.68 -6.38
CA ASN A 175 7.25 -4.69 -6.49
C ASN A 175 7.56 -6.04 -5.78
N LYS A 176 8.46 -6.06 -4.82
CA LYS A 176 8.70 -7.27 -4.02
C LYS A 176 7.52 -7.52 -3.11
N ALA A 177 7.03 -8.77 -3.14
CA ALA A 177 6.04 -9.27 -2.21
C ALA A 177 6.66 -10.36 -1.36
N SER A 178 6.62 -10.21 -0.05
CA SER A 178 7.10 -11.22 0.88
C SER A 178 6.20 -11.29 2.09
N ASN A 179 6.05 -12.47 2.67
CA ASN A 179 5.31 -12.65 3.90
C ASN A 179 5.96 -13.74 4.74
N THR A 180 6.32 -13.40 5.96
CA THR A 180 6.75 -14.36 6.98
C THR A 180 5.76 -14.35 8.11
N LYS A 181 5.17 -15.50 8.43
CA LYS A 181 4.30 -15.69 9.58
C LYS A 181 4.90 -16.68 10.53
N ILE A 182 4.87 -16.34 11.80
CA ILE A 182 5.22 -17.25 12.90
C ILE A 182 4.07 -17.20 13.88
N ASP A 183 3.55 -18.34 14.25
CA ASP A 183 2.57 -18.44 15.32
C ASP A 183 2.84 -19.65 16.19
N TYR A 184 2.49 -19.53 17.47
CA TYR A 184 2.50 -20.63 18.40
C TYR A 184 1.30 -20.56 19.34
N SER A 185 0.89 -21.71 19.86
CA SER A 185 -0.13 -21.78 20.89
C SER A 185 0.16 -22.86 21.91
N LEU A 186 -0.16 -22.54 23.16
CA LEU A 186 -0.12 -23.41 24.32
C LEU A 186 -1.55 -23.74 24.74
N HIS A 187 -1.84 -25.01 24.93
CA HIS A 187 -3.15 -25.53 25.22
C HIS A 187 -3.13 -26.28 26.54
N LEU A 188 -3.92 -25.84 27.52
CA LEU A 188 -4.03 -26.45 28.85
C LEU A 188 -5.46 -26.94 29.06
N ARG A 189 -5.63 -28.20 29.42
CA ARG A 189 -6.89 -28.83 29.83
C ARG A 189 -6.84 -29.14 31.34
N PRO A 190 -7.28 -28.25 32.23
CA PRO A 190 -7.12 -28.40 33.69
C PRO A 190 -7.72 -29.71 34.25
N PHE A 191 -8.76 -30.21 33.60
CA PHE A 191 -9.44 -31.45 34.01
C PHE A 191 -8.98 -32.68 33.20
N GLY A 192 -8.04 -32.51 32.25
CA GLY A 192 -7.55 -33.58 31.38
C GLY A 192 -8.58 -34.02 30.31
N ASP A 193 -9.62 -33.25 30.10
CA ASP A 193 -10.67 -33.46 29.11
C ASP A 193 -11.11 -32.12 28.46
N GLU A 194 -12.12 -32.12 27.60
CA GLU A 194 -12.62 -30.97 26.86
C GLU A 194 -13.64 -30.11 27.62
N LYS A 195 -13.85 -30.32 28.92
CA LYS A 195 -14.77 -29.47 29.69
C LYS A 195 -14.29 -28.03 29.78
N LEU A 196 -12.97 -27.84 29.88
CA LEU A 196 -12.33 -26.55 29.85
C LEU A 196 -10.95 -26.69 29.19
N GLU A 197 -10.71 -25.82 28.19
CA GLU A 197 -9.41 -25.64 27.56
C GLU A 197 -9.01 -24.16 27.64
N VAL A 198 -7.82 -23.90 28.15
CA VAL A 198 -7.20 -22.58 28.20
C VAL A 198 -6.16 -22.51 27.09
N ILE A 199 -6.31 -21.54 26.17
CA ILE A 199 -5.46 -21.43 25.01
C ILE A 199 -4.76 -20.07 25.04
N TRP A 200 -3.44 -20.07 25.08
CA TRP A 200 -2.63 -18.89 24.81
C TRP A 200 -2.04 -19.01 23.43
N GLN A 201 -2.30 -18.01 22.58
CA GLN A 201 -1.80 -17.95 21.20
C GLN A 201 -1.12 -16.63 20.93
N SER A 202 0.03 -16.70 20.28
CA SER A 202 0.73 -15.52 19.75
C SER A 202 1.00 -15.71 18.26
N LYS A 203 0.80 -14.65 17.49
CA LYS A 203 1.04 -14.60 16.06
C LYS A 203 1.89 -13.39 15.74
N PHE A 204 2.79 -13.54 14.78
CA PHE A 204 3.67 -12.50 14.27
C PHE A 204 3.69 -12.60 12.75
N GLY A 205 3.55 -11.47 12.09
CA GLY A 205 3.61 -11.38 10.64
C GLY A 205 4.45 -10.19 10.22
N PHE A 206 5.32 -10.39 9.26
CA PHE A 206 6.11 -9.33 8.65
C PHE A 206 6.20 -9.57 7.15
N GLY A 207 6.29 -8.47 6.40
CA GLY A 207 6.41 -8.60 4.97
C GLY A 207 6.34 -7.30 4.21
N ASN A 208 6.44 -7.47 2.91
CA ASN A 208 6.36 -6.40 1.93
C ASN A 208 5.23 -6.70 0.96
N SER A 209 4.52 -5.68 0.53
CA SER A 209 3.46 -5.82 -0.47
C SER A 209 3.08 -4.47 -1.06
N VAL A 210 2.64 -4.45 -2.31
CA VAL A 210 1.91 -3.30 -2.83
C VAL A 210 0.46 -3.41 -2.37
N TYR A 211 -0.08 -2.36 -1.78
CA TYR A 211 -1.41 -2.32 -1.21
C TYR A 211 -2.25 -1.19 -1.80
N GLN A 212 -3.49 -1.49 -2.17
CA GLN A 212 -4.47 -0.52 -2.63
C GLN A 212 -5.45 -0.21 -1.51
N GLY A 213 -5.32 0.96 -0.90
CA GLY A 213 -6.27 1.53 0.05
C GLY A 213 -6.95 2.76 -0.53
N ALA A 214 -6.99 3.87 0.22
CA ALA A 214 -7.42 5.17 -0.29
C ALA A 214 -6.47 5.65 -1.40
N ASN A 215 -5.17 5.49 -1.18
CA ASN A 215 -4.12 5.64 -2.19
C ASN A 215 -3.46 4.28 -2.47
N ARG A 216 -2.41 4.31 -3.25
CA ARG A 216 -1.53 3.17 -3.51
C ARG A 216 -0.31 3.26 -2.60
N TYR A 217 -0.06 2.20 -1.84
CA TYR A 217 1.01 2.13 -0.84
C TYR A 217 1.99 1.02 -1.17
N TYR A 218 3.25 1.22 -0.84
CA TYR A 218 4.20 0.13 -0.69
C TYR A 218 4.43 -0.13 0.79
N LEU A 219 3.96 -1.28 1.26
CA LEU A 219 4.24 -1.77 2.60
C LEU A 219 5.63 -2.37 2.58
N ASN A 220 6.52 -1.84 3.39
CA ASN A 220 7.92 -2.25 3.46
C ASN A 220 8.30 -2.51 4.91
N ASN A 221 8.78 -3.72 5.19
CA ASN A 221 9.06 -4.18 6.55
C ASN A 221 7.86 -3.97 7.50
N PHE A 222 6.65 -4.10 6.97
CA PHE A 222 5.44 -3.97 7.75
C PHE A 222 5.35 -5.12 8.74
N TYR A 223 5.01 -4.82 10.00
CA TYR A 223 4.94 -5.79 11.08
C TYR A 223 3.59 -5.77 11.77
N MET A 224 3.08 -6.97 12.06
CA MET A 224 1.90 -7.16 12.92
C MET A 224 2.15 -8.22 13.96
N SER A 225 1.58 -8.05 15.16
CA SER A 225 1.51 -9.09 16.15
C SER A 225 0.12 -9.18 16.79
N GLN A 226 -0.27 -10.38 17.17
CA GLN A 226 -1.50 -10.64 17.90
C GLN A 226 -1.24 -11.62 19.04
N HIS A 227 -1.71 -11.27 20.23
CA HIS A 227 -1.68 -12.14 21.40
C HIS A 227 -3.10 -12.36 21.89
N LYS A 228 -3.46 -13.63 22.10
CA LYS A 228 -4.82 -14.05 22.49
C LYS A 228 -4.76 -15.00 23.67
N LEU A 229 -5.64 -14.76 24.65
CA LEU A 229 -5.97 -15.72 25.69
C LEU A 229 -7.45 -16.11 25.55
N GLU A 230 -7.73 -17.41 25.51
CA GLU A 230 -9.08 -17.94 25.34
C GLU A 230 -9.36 -19.02 26.38
N PHE A 231 -10.52 -18.96 27.00
CA PHE A 231 -11.10 -20.00 27.82
C PHE A 231 -12.26 -20.60 27.05
N LYS A 232 -12.19 -21.88 26.69
CA LYS A 232 -13.15 -22.56 25.86
C LYS A 232 -13.73 -23.79 26.56
N GLY A 233 -15.04 -23.85 26.68
CA GLY A 233 -15.77 -25.01 27.11
C GLY A 233 -16.66 -25.59 26.01
N LYS A 234 -17.50 -26.59 26.34
CA LYS A 234 -18.42 -27.20 25.37
C LYS A 234 -19.45 -26.21 24.83
N ASN A 235 -19.97 -25.29 25.66
CA ASN A 235 -21.08 -24.41 25.35
C ASN A 235 -20.78 -22.93 25.54
N PHE A 236 -19.52 -22.58 25.81
CA PHE A 236 -19.09 -21.22 26.00
C PHE A 236 -17.65 -21.01 25.55
N PHE A 237 -17.32 -19.80 25.23
CA PHE A 237 -15.93 -19.31 25.19
C PHE A 237 -15.88 -17.87 25.73
N VAL A 238 -14.73 -17.52 26.29
CA VAL A 238 -14.37 -16.16 26.65
C VAL A 238 -12.96 -15.96 26.14
N ARG A 239 -12.72 -14.89 25.37
CA ARG A 239 -11.39 -14.57 24.85
C ARG A 239 -11.10 -13.08 24.89
N GLY A 240 -9.86 -12.77 25.15
CA GLY A 240 -9.33 -11.44 24.98
C GLY A 240 -8.10 -11.50 24.08
N TYR A 241 -7.92 -10.49 23.23
CA TYR A 241 -6.75 -10.38 22.39
C TYR A 241 -6.31 -8.93 22.18
N THR A 242 -5.04 -8.75 21.90
CA THR A 242 -4.45 -7.48 21.50
C THR A 242 -3.75 -7.68 20.17
N THR A 243 -3.91 -6.71 19.26
CA THR A 243 -3.21 -6.64 17.98
C THR A 243 -2.42 -5.34 17.94
N THR A 244 -1.17 -5.41 17.52
CA THR A 244 -0.33 -4.24 17.29
C THR A 244 0.15 -4.25 15.84
N GLU A 245 0.27 -3.05 15.28
CA GLU A 245 0.77 -2.81 13.93
C GLU A 245 1.94 -1.83 14.00
N ASP A 246 2.89 -2.01 13.09
CA ASP A 246 3.99 -1.09 12.85
C ASP A 246 4.16 -0.94 11.34
N GLY A 247 4.04 0.28 10.86
CA GLY A 247 4.16 0.61 9.43
C GLY A 247 5.55 0.36 8.85
N GLY A 248 6.57 0.19 9.69
CA GLY A 248 7.94 -0.04 9.25
C GLY A 248 8.47 1.09 8.38
N GLU A 249 8.90 0.72 7.18
CA GLU A 249 9.42 1.64 6.14
C GLU A 249 8.39 1.86 5.01
N SER A 250 7.12 1.63 5.28
CA SER A 250 6.03 1.77 4.31
C SER A 250 5.81 3.23 3.91
N TYR A 251 5.37 3.45 2.69
CA TYR A 251 5.13 4.80 2.16
C TYR A 251 3.96 4.85 1.16
N ASP A 252 3.42 6.05 0.97
CA ASP A 252 2.37 6.39 0.04
C ASP A 252 2.97 6.81 -1.31
N MET A 253 2.62 6.12 -2.40
CA MET A 253 3.21 6.38 -3.73
C MET A 253 2.77 7.71 -4.32
N LEU A 254 1.52 8.16 -4.04
CA LEU A 254 1.02 9.45 -4.50
C LEU A 254 1.85 10.59 -3.91
N PHE A 255 1.99 10.61 -2.57
CA PHE A 255 2.81 11.63 -1.91
C PHE A 255 4.30 11.49 -2.25
N THR A 256 4.78 10.28 -2.55
CA THR A 256 6.15 10.08 -3.04
C THR A 256 6.38 10.81 -4.35
N GLY A 257 5.54 10.60 -5.35
CA GLY A 257 5.67 11.28 -6.65
C GLY A 257 5.55 12.80 -6.53
N LEU A 258 4.55 13.29 -5.77
CA LEU A 258 4.35 14.71 -5.51
C LEU A 258 5.58 15.35 -4.85
N ASN A 259 6.11 14.73 -3.80
CA ASN A 259 7.16 15.35 -3.01
C ASN A 259 8.56 15.20 -3.63
N ILE A 260 8.82 14.17 -4.46
CA ILE A 260 10.02 14.15 -5.31
C ILE A 260 10.00 15.34 -6.28
N ASN A 261 8.85 15.61 -6.92
CA ASN A 261 8.69 16.78 -7.79
C ASN A 261 8.95 18.09 -7.03
N ARG A 262 8.41 18.23 -5.80
CA ARG A 262 8.60 19.44 -4.97
C ARG A 262 10.02 19.61 -4.45
N LYS A 263 10.74 18.52 -4.16
CA LYS A 263 12.18 18.55 -3.81
C LYS A 263 13.05 19.10 -4.92
N TRP A 264 12.72 18.77 -6.18
CA TRP A 264 13.40 19.32 -7.33
C TRP A 264 13.00 20.77 -7.62
N LYS A 265 11.67 21.04 -7.68
CA LYS A 265 11.12 22.37 -7.96
C LYS A 265 9.73 22.47 -7.32
N ASP A 266 9.53 23.47 -6.49
CA ASP A 266 8.23 23.70 -5.87
C ASP A 266 7.14 24.03 -6.90
N ASP A 267 5.86 23.82 -6.52
CA ASP A 267 4.74 23.96 -7.41
C ASP A 267 4.59 25.40 -7.94
N THR A 268 4.83 26.41 -7.08
CA THR A 268 4.73 27.82 -7.45
C THR A 268 5.73 28.19 -8.53
N THR A 269 6.97 27.74 -8.38
CA THR A 269 8.05 27.96 -9.35
C THR A 269 7.75 27.25 -10.66
N TRP A 270 7.30 25.97 -10.61
CA TRP A 270 7.00 25.21 -11.82
C TRP A 270 5.86 25.83 -12.63
N PHE A 271 4.71 26.09 -11.99
CA PHE A 271 3.56 26.70 -12.65
C PHE A 271 3.85 28.14 -13.12
N GLY A 272 4.62 28.91 -12.34
CA GLY A 272 5.06 30.25 -12.70
C GLY A 272 5.92 30.26 -13.97
N GLN A 273 6.91 29.35 -14.06
CA GLN A 273 7.75 29.18 -15.24
C GLN A 273 6.91 28.75 -16.45
N TYR A 274 5.98 27.81 -16.26
CA TYR A 274 5.07 27.36 -17.31
C TYR A 274 4.25 28.52 -17.88
N ALA A 275 3.55 29.26 -17.01
CA ALA A 275 2.69 30.39 -17.43
C ALA A 275 3.50 31.52 -18.08
N GLY A 276 4.65 31.87 -17.48
CA GLY A 276 5.52 32.92 -18.06
C GLY A 276 6.06 32.54 -19.43
N THR A 277 6.48 31.30 -19.62
CA THR A 277 6.95 30.76 -20.90
C THR A 277 5.80 30.71 -21.92
N PHE A 278 4.59 30.33 -21.52
CA PHE A 278 3.43 30.30 -22.38
C PHE A 278 3.12 31.70 -22.95
N VAL A 279 3.15 32.72 -22.09
CA VAL A 279 2.98 34.12 -22.55
C VAL A 279 4.06 34.51 -23.56
N GLN A 280 5.34 34.19 -23.28
CA GLN A 280 6.44 34.51 -24.19
C GLN A 280 6.30 33.78 -25.55
N ALA A 281 5.94 32.51 -25.55
CA ALA A 281 5.73 31.72 -26.76
C ALA A 281 4.56 32.28 -27.59
N THR A 282 3.45 32.67 -26.95
CA THR A 282 2.30 33.27 -27.61
C THR A 282 2.66 34.61 -28.25
N LEU A 283 3.41 35.48 -27.56
CA LEU A 283 3.89 36.74 -28.09
C LEU A 283 4.88 36.55 -29.24
N ALA A 284 5.61 35.43 -29.26
CA ALA A 284 6.48 35.03 -30.37
C ALA A 284 5.71 34.40 -31.55
N GLY A 285 4.38 34.38 -31.52
CA GLY A 285 3.53 33.86 -32.61
C GLY A 285 3.39 32.35 -32.67
N GLN A 286 3.71 31.63 -31.55
CA GLN A 286 3.51 30.18 -31.48
C GLN A 286 2.01 29.85 -31.38
N THR A 287 1.61 28.71 -31.94
CA THR A 287 0.27 28.17 -31.72
C THR A 287 0.09 27.75 -30.22
N PRO A 288 -1.15 27.72 -29.73
CA PRO A 288 -1.39 27.27 -28.34
C PRO A 288 -0.75 25.90 -28.01
N GLU A 289 -0.83 24.94 -28.92
CA GLU A 289 -0.24 23.60 -28.78
C GLU A 289 1.30 23.66 -28.63
N ASN A 290 1.95 24.46 -29.52
CA ASN A 290 3.40 24.66 -29.42
C ASN A 290 3.80 25.42 -28.15
N ALA A 291 3.00 26.43 -27.76
CA ALA A 291 3.23 27.16 -26.52
C ALA A 291 3.17 26.25 -25.30
N HIS A 292 2.24 25.30 -25.26
CA HIS A 292 2.20 24.25 -24.18
C HIS A 292 3.43 23.35 -24.20
N ILE A 293 3.87 22.87 -25.38
CA ILE A 293 5.07 22.01 -25.50
C ILE A 293 6.33 22.75 -25.01
N ILE A 294 6.52 23.97 -25.45
CA ILE A 294 7.68 24.82 -25.07
C ILE A 294 7.64 25.09 -23.57
N SER A 295 6.47 25.43 -23.01
CA SER A 295 6.29 25.77 -21.61
C SER A 295 6.60 24.55 -20.70
N ARG A 296 6.11 23.37 -21.06
CA ARG A 296 6.41 22.14 -20.33
C ARG A 296 7.91 21.83 -20.37
N GLY A 297 8.54 21.93 -21.54
CA GLY A 297 9.98 21.71 -21.68
C GLY A 297 10.83 22.64 -20.81
N VAL A 298 10.44 23.91 -20.66
CA VAL A 298 11.12 24.87 -19.76
C VAL A 298 10.82 24.58 -18.31
N ALA A 299 9.56 24.31 -17.97
CA ALA A 299 9.15 24.03 -16.60
C ALA A 299 9.76 22.72 -16.08
N ASP A 300 9.91 21.69 -16.92
CA ASP A 300 10.50 20.39 -16.58
C ASP A 300 12.03 20.35 -16.67
N LYS A 301 12.68 21.44 -17.06
CA LYS A 301 14.15 21.47 -17.18
C LYS A 301 14.82 21.17 -15.84
N GLY A 302 15.66 20.11 -15.83
CA GLY A 302 16.41 19.64 -14.65
C GLY A 302 15.58 18.73 -13.73
N ARG A 303 14.41 18.23 -14.19
CA ARG A 303 13.61 17.25 -13.44
C ARG A 303 14.45 16.05 -13.06
N PHE A 304 14.33 15.57 -11.82
CA PHE A 304 14.96 14.34 -11.38
C PHE A 304 14.39 13.16 -12.16
N LEU A 305 15.26 12.42 -12.85
CA LEU A 305 14.83 11.30 -13.69
C LEU A 305 15.07 9.97 -12.97
N PRO A 306 14.12 9.02 -13.03
CA PRO A 306 14.32 7.67 -12.49
C PRO A 306 15.66 7.06 -12.94
N GLY A 307 16.35 6.41 -12.00
CA GLY A 307 17.67 5.83 -12.23
C GLY A 307 18.85 6.79 -12.05
N THR A 308 18.63 8.09 -11.83
CA THR A 308 19.71 9.05 -11.51
C THR A 308 19.97 9.14 -10.00
N PRO A 309 21.20 9.53 -9.57
CA PRO A 309 21.52 9.74 -8.15
C PRO A 309 20.64 10.80 -7.48
N GLU A 310 20.28 11.86 -8.21
CA GLU A 310 19.42 12.94 -7.73
C GLU A 310 18.02 12.44 -7.42
N PHE A 311 17.44 11.64 -8.32
CA PHE A 311 16.15 10.99 -8.11
C PHE A 311 16.22 10.06 -6.89
N GLN A 312 17.21 9.18 -6.81
CA GLN A 312 17.35 8.23 -5.72
C GLN A 312 17.55 8.95 -4.37
N GLY A 313 18.33 10.02 -4.36
CA GLY A 313 18.52 10.86 -3.17
C GLY A 313 17.23 11.51 -2.70
N ALA A 314 16.44 12.08 -3.61
CA ALA A 314 15.14 12.67 -3.31
C ALA A 314 14.12 11.60 -2.87
N PHE A 315 14.06 10.47 -3.56
CA PHE A 315 13.21 9.33 -3.23
C PHE A 315 13.46 8.85 -1.80
N ASN A 316 14.73 8.58 -1.44
CA ASN A 316 15.08 8.08 -0.10
C ASN A 316 14.73 9.10 1.00
N GLN A 317 14.88 10.40 0.75
CA GLN A 317 14.48 11.44 1.69
C GLN A 317 12.97 11.49 1.88
N VAL A 318 12.21 11.41 0.78
CA VAL A 318 10.74 11.50 0.79
C VAL A 318 10.12 10.31 1.51
N ILE A 319 10.56 9.08 1.22
CA ILE A 319 10.00 7.89 1.87
C ILE A 319 10.39 7.75 3.35
N ALA A 320 11.39 8.47 3.82
CA ALA A 320 11.81 8.49 5.22
C ALA A 320 11.10 9.58 6.05
N ASP A 321 10.49 10.56 5.40
CA ASP A 321 9.87 11.73 6.03
C ASP A 321 8.38 11.48 6.27
N PRO A 322 7.89 11.54 7.54
CA PRO A 322 6.47 11.33 7.86
C PRO A 322 5.58 12.56 7.62
N ASP A 323 6.13 13.73 7.31
CA ASP A 323 5.34 14.91 6.98
C ASP A 323 4.80 14.79 5.55
N VAL A 324 3.48 14.69 5.41
CA VAL A 324 2.82 14.55 4.10
C VAL A 324 3.03 15.73 3.14
N LEU A 325 3.46 16.89 3.63
CA LEU A 325 3.78 18.05 2.80
C LEU A 325 5.17 17.94 2.15
N THR A 326 6.08 17.17 2.75
CA THR A 326 7.49 17.04 2.32
C THR A 326 7.94 15.60 2.14
N GLY A 327 7.17 14.65 2.65
CA GLY A 327 7.46 13.21 2.64
C GLY A 327 6.25 12.34 2.36
N SER A 328 6.42 11.04 2.56
CA SER A 328 5.37 10.05 2.26
C SER A 328 5.39 8.82 3.19
N LYS A 329 6.24 8.82 4.22
CA LYS A 329 6.34 7.70 5.15
C LYS A 329 5.01 7.47 5.87
N LEU A 330 4.54 6.24 5.89
CA LEU A 330 3.40 5.85 6.72
C LEU A 330 3.88 5.65 8.16
N VAL A 331 3.20 6.31 9.08
CA VAL A 331 3.39 6.08 10.52
C VAL A 331 2.14 5.41 11.05
N ASP A 332 2.24 4.10 11.26
CA ASP A 332 1.20 3.30 11.90
C ASP A 332 1.81 2.53 13.06
N ASN A 333 1.45 2.93 14.27
CA ASN A 333 1.83 2.29 15.52
C ASN A 333 0.56 1.98 16.31
N SER A 334 -0.46 1.48 15.63
CA SER A 334 -1.76 1.25 16.23
C SER A 334 -1.77 0.03 17.14
N ARG A 335 -2.60 0.10 18.18
CA ARG A 335 -2.85 -1.02 19.09
C ARG A 335 -4.35 -1.14 19.35
N VAL A 336 -4.89 -2.31 19.05
CA VAL A 336 -6.29 -2.64 19.29
C VAL A 336 -6.41 -3.74 20.33
N ASN A 337 -7.22 -3.50 21.37
CA ASN A 337 -7.57 -4.51 22.38
C ASN A 337 -9.05 -4.87 22.19
N HIS A 338 -9.35 -6.16 22.26
CA HIS A 338 -10.70 -6.67 22.08
C HIS A 338 -10.97 -7.85 23.04
N SER A 339 -12.25 -8.00 23.45
CA SER A 339 -12.72 -9.14 24.27
C SER A 339 -14.08 -9.62 23.77
N ASP A 340 -14.28 -10.92 23.69
CA ASP A 340 -15.50 -11.61 23.31
C ASP A 340 -15.93 -12.62 24.39
#